data_b96a4f4ff5ebb5c38471509b66bf5a3d
#
_entry.id   b96a4f4ff5ebb5c38471509b66bf5a3d
#
_cell.length_a   1.000
_cell.length_b   1.000
_cell.length_c   1.000
_cell.angle_alpha   90.00
_cell.angle_beta   90.00
_cell.angle_gamma   90.00
#
_symmetry.space_group_name_H-M   'P 1'
#
loop_
_entity.id
_entity.type
_entity.pdbx_description
1 polymer ?
#
loop_
_entity_poly.entity_id
_entity_poly.type
_entity_poly.pdbx_seq_one_letter_code
_entity_poly.pdbx_strand_id
1 'polypeptide(L)'
;MQSVDVAIVGGGMVGLAVACGLQGSGLRVAVLEQRVPEPLAADAPPQLRVSAINAASEKLLTRLGVWQDILSRRASCYHGMEVWDKDSFGHISFDDQSMGYSHLGHIVENSVIHYALWNKAQQSSDITLLAPAELQQVAWGENETF
;
A
#
# COMPACT_ATOMS: atom_id res chain seq x y z
N MET A 1 -10.83 13.45 -24.02
CA MET A 1 -11.40 12.58 -22.97
C MET A 1 -10.57 11.31 -22.96
N GLN A 2 -10.04 10.90 -21.82
CA GLN A 2 -9.22 9.69 -21.72
C GLN A 2 -10.12 8.56 -21.22
N SER A 3 -10.22 7.48 -21.98
CA SER A 3 -11.01 6.30 -21.58
C SER A 3 -10.10 5.29 -20.89
N VAL A 4 -10.56 4.78 -19.75
CA VAL A 4 -9.90 3.73 -18.97
C VAL A 4 -10.92 2.66 -18.59
N ASP A 5 -10.44 1.48 -18.26
CA ASP A 5 -11.31 0.36 -17.86
C ASP A 5 -11.56 0.37 -16.34
N VAL A 6 -10.60 0.90 -15.58
CA VAL A 6 -10.69 1.05 -14.12
C VAL A 6 -10.18 2.42 -13.70
N ALA A 7 -10.99 3.17 -12.95
CA ALA A 7 -10.59 4.41 -12.30
C ALA A 7 -10.53 4.20 -10.79
N ILE A 8 -9.37 4.48 -10.19
CA ILE A 8 -9.14 4.39 -8.75
C ILE A 8 -9.02 5.80 -8.20
N VAL A 9 -9.89 6.15 -7.27
CA VAL A 9 -9.87 7.45 -6.60
C VAL A 9 -9.11 7.31 -5.28
N GLY A 10 -7.95 7.95 -5.23
CA GLY A 10 -7.00 7.90 -4.13
C GLY A 10 -5.78 7.03 -4.42
N GLY A 11 -4.63 7.67 -4.56
CA GLY A 11 -3.31 7.05 -4.75
C GLY A 11 -2.60 6.71 -3.44
N GLY A 12 -3.34 6.41 -2.38
CA GLY A 12 -2.79 5.87 -1.13
C GLY A 12 -2.33 4.42 -1.27
N MET A 13 -1.81 3.82 -0.19
CA MET A 13 -1.27 2.45 -0.19
C MET A 13 -2.25 1.42 -0.76
N VAL A 14 -3.54 1.53 -0.43
CA VAL A 14 -4.57 0.57 -0.88
C VAL A 14 -4.87 0.75 -2.37
N GLY A 15 -5.13 1.99 -2.80
CA GLY A 15 -5.42 2.28 -4.22
C GLY A 15 -4.26 1.89 -5.14
N LEU A 16 -3.04 2.20 -4.73
CA LEU A 16 -1.84 1.81 -5.49
C LEU A 16 -1.61 0.29 -5.49
N ALA A 17 -1.89 -0.40 -4.38
CA ALA A 17 -1.80 -1.86 -4.34
C ALA A 17 -2.81 -2.52 -5.29
N VAL A 18 -4.04 -1.98 -5.38
CA VAL A 18 -5.04 -2.43 -6.36
C VAL A 18 -4.55 -2.15 -7.78
N ALA A 19 -4.06 -0.94 -8.07
CA ALA A 19 -3.53 -0.60 -9.39
C ALA A 19 -2.39 -1.53 -9.81
N CYS A 20 -1.39 -1.73 -8.94
CA CYS A 20 -0.27 -2.63 -9.19
C CYS A 20 -0.73 -4.09 -9.36
N GLY A 21 -1.77 -4.50 -8.63
CA GLY A 21 -2.35 -5.85 -8.74
C GLY A 21 -3.06 -6.10 -10.06
N LEU A 22 -3.52 -5.06 -10.74
CA LEU A 22 -4.15 -5.11 -12.06
C LEU A 22 -3.13 -5.04 -13.22
N GLN A 23 -1.86 -4.79 -12.93
CA GLN A 23 -0.80 -4.76 -13.95
C GLN A 23 -0.74 -6.08 -14.72
N GLY A 24 -0.69 -6.02 -16.04
CA GLY A 24 -0.65 -7.19 -16.92
C GLY A 24 -2.00 -7.91 -17.10
N SER A 25 -3.10 -7.38 -16.58
CA SER A 25 -4.45 -7.91 -16.79
C SER A 25 -5.05 -7.58 -18.15
N GLY A 26 -4.43 -6.67 -18.90
CA GLY A 26 -4.96 -6.09 -20.13
C GLY A 26 -5.91 -4.92 -19.91
N LEU A 27 -6.18 -4.54 -18.65
CA LEU A 27 -7.01 -3.38 -18.29
C LEU A 27 -6.16 -2.10 -18.23
N ARG A 28 -6.69 -1.01 -18.74
CA ARG A 28 -6.12 0.34 -18.59
C ARG A 28 -6.61 0.92 -17.28
N VAL A 29 -5.69 1.22 -16.39
CA VAL A 29 -5.99 1.71 -15.04
C VAL A 29 -5.60 3.17 -14.92
N ALA A 30 -6.48 4.01 -14.37
CA ALA A 30 -6.13 5.36 -13.94
C ALA A 30 -6.22 5.46 -12.42
N VAL A 31 -5.24 6.11 -11.81
CA VAL A 31 -5.25 6.45 -10.39
C VAL A 31 -5.27 7.97 -10.25
N LEU A 32 -6.32 8.50 -9.61
CA LEU A 32 -6.45 9.92 -9.32
C LEU A 32 -5.93 10.18 -7.91
N GLU A 33 -4.98 11.10 -7.76
CA GLU A 33 -4.40 11.45 -6.46
C GLU A 33 -4.20 12.97 -6.35
N GLN A 34 -4.60 13.53 -5.22
CA GLN A 34 -4.50 14.98 -4.98
C GLN A 34 -3.07 15.46 -4.81
N ARG A 35 -2.18 14.61 -4.34
CA ARG A 35 -0.79 14.98 -4.03
C ARG A 35 0.18 13.95 -4.58
N VAL A 36 1.18 14.43 -5.29
CA VAL A 36 2.34 13.59 -5.63
C VAL A 36 3.10 13.29 -4.32
N PRO A 37 3.42 12.02 -4.02
CA PRO A 37 4.19 11.70 -2.83
C PRO A 37 5.58 12.31 -2.91
N GLU A 38 6.05 12.87 -1.79
CA GLU A 38 7.40 13.40 -1.70
C GLU A 38 8.43 12.26 -1.72
N PRO A 39 9.56 12.43 -2.43
CA PRO A 39 10.65 11.48 -2.39
C PRO A 39 11.17 11.32 -0.95
N LEU A 40 11.38 10.08 -0.53
CA LEU A 40 11.94 9.79 0.78
C LEU A 40 13.46 9.94 0.74
N ALA A 41 14.02 10.94 1.43
CA ALA A 41 15.46 11.07 1.59
C ALA A 41 16.03 9.86 2.34
N ALA A 42 17.24 9.40 1.96
CA ALA A 42 17.84 8.20 2.53
C ALA A 42 18.14 8.35 4.03
N ASP A 43 18.46 9.56 4.46
CA ASP A 43 18.81 9.97 5.81
C ASP A 43 17.64 10.58 6.60
N ALA A 44 16.44 10.63 6.02
CA ALA A 44 15.27 11.17 6.71
C ALA A 44 14.99 10.40 8.02
N PRO A 45 14.65 11.11 9.11
CA PRO A 45 14.29 10.47 10.36
C PRO A 45 13.02 9.61 10.19
N PRO A 46 12.84 8.55 10.99
CA PRO A 46 11.63 7.72 10.95
C PRO A 46 10.36 8.54 11.19
N GLN A 47 9.33 8.25 10.41
CA GLN A 47 8.03 8.88 10.57
C GLN A 47 7.21 8.20 11.66
N LEU A 48 6.31 8.97 12.29
CA LEU A 48 5.46 8.46 13.37
C LEU A 48 4.37 7.48 12.88
N ARG A 49 3.94 7.61 11.61
CA ARG A 49 2.92 6.73 11.05
C ARG A 49 3.55 5.46 10.51
N VAL A 50 3.31 4.37 11.22
CA VAL A 50 3.75 3.03 10.87
C VAL A 50 2.58 2.07 10.76
N SER A 51 2.77 0.98 10.02
CA SER A 51 1.83 -0.14 9.93
C SER A 51 2.53 -1.44 10.31
N ALA A 52 1.82 -2.29 11.04
CA ALA A 52 2.23 -3.67 11.27
C ALA A 52 1.79 -4.51 10.06
N ILE A 53 2.74 -4.87 9.23
CA ILE A 53 2.54 -5.67 8.04
C ILE A 53 2.65 -7.14 8.42
N ASN A 54 1.54 -7.88 8.34
CA ASN A 54 1.51 -9.30 8.64
C ASN A 54 2.00 -10.15 7.45
N ALA A 55 2.22 -11.44 7.67
CA ALA A 55 2.72 -12.37 6.65
C ALA A 55 1.87 -12.42 5.36
N ALA A 56 0.55 -12.22 5.45
CA ALA A 56 -0.31 -12.17 4.27
C ALA A 56 -0.06 -10.91 3.43
N SER A 57 0.07 -9.77 4.09
CA SER A 57 0.41 -8.50 3.44
C SER A 57 1.83 -8.50 2.87
N GLU A 58 2.80 -9.12 3.54
CA GLU A 58 4.16 -9.32 3.00
C GLU A 58 4.12 -10.13 1.70
N LYS A 59 3.36 -11.22 1.67
CA LYS A 59 3.18 -12.03 0.46
C LYS A 59 2.52 -11.23 -0.67
N LEU A 60 1.53 -10.40 -0.36
CA LEU A 60 0.92 -9.51 -1.34
C LEU A 60 1.95 -8.53 -1.91
N LEU A 61 2.65 -7.78 -1.05
CA LEU A 61 3.66 -6.79 -1.46
C LEU A 61 4.81 -7.44 -2.23
N THR A 62 5.17 -8.69 -1.90
CA THR A 62 6.13 -9.49 -2.66
C THR A 62 5.63 -9.80 -4.07
N ARG A 63 4.37 -10.22 -4.22
CA ARG A 63 3.75 -10.46 -5.53
C ARG A 63 3.63 -9.21 -6.37
N LEU A 64 3.39 -8.06 -5.74
CA LEU A 64 3.39 -6.76 -6.40
C LEU A 64 4.80 -6.29 -6.80
N GLY A 65 5.85 -6.98 -6.33
CA GLY A 65 7.24 -6.68 -6.64
C GLY A 65 7.81 -5.46 -5.92
N VAL A 66 7.24 -5.07 -4.77
CA VAL A 66 7.66 -3.88 -4.00
C VAL A 66 8.28 -4.22 -2.64
N TRP A 67 8.20 -5.48 -2.18
CA TRP A 67 8.62 -5.86 -0.84
C TRP A 67 10.12 -5.66 -0.60
N GLN A 68 10.95 -5.96 -1.59
CA GLN A 68 12.40 -5.78 -1.49
C GLN A 68 12.78 -4.29 -1.40
N ASP A 69 12.10 -3.42 -2.12
CA ASP A 69 12.32 -1.97 -2.05
C ASP A 69 11.94 -1.45 -0.65
N ILE A 70 10.85 -1.97 -0.07
CA ILE A 70 10.44 -1.65 1.29
C ILE A 70 11.50 -2.08 2.31
N LEU A 71 11.98 -3.32 2.24
CA LEU A 71 13.02 -3.85 3.12
C LEU A 71 14.33 -3.09 3.00
N SER A 72 14.74 -2.72 1.78
CA SER A 72 15.98 -1.98 1.54
C SER A 72 15.97 -0.57 2.13
N ARG A 73 14.77 -0.03 2.34
CA ARG A 73 14.61 1.29 2.97
C ARG A 73 14.67 1.18 4.49
N ARG A 74 13.62 0.64 5.08
CA ARG A 74 13.46 0.53 6.52
C ARG A 74 12.26 -0.35 6.86
N ALA A 75 12.52 -1.48 7.48
CA ALA A 75 11.51 -2.35 8.04
C ALA A 75 12.10 -3.06 9.26
N SER A 76 11.31 -3.24 10.30
CA SER A 76 11.73 -3.94 11.51
C SER A 76 10.79 -5.12 11.74
N CYS A 77 11.32 -6.34 11.75
CA CYS A 77 10.51 -7.51 12.08
C CYS A 77 10.09 -7.48 13.56
N TYR A 78 8.89 -8.02 13.84
CA TYR A 78 8.41 -8.22 15.20
C TYR A 78 8.03 -9.68 15.39
N HIS A 79 8.32 -10.18 16.60
CA HIS A 79 8.20 -11.57 16.98
C HIS A 79 7.05 -11.84 17.94
N GLY A 80 6.57 -10.80 18.64
CA GLY A 80 5.48 -10.87 19.58
C GLY A 80 4.53 -9.69 19.45
N MET A 81 3.27 -9.92 19.81
CA MET A 81 2.24 -8.89 19.91
C MET A 81 1.38 -9.17 21.13
N GLU A 82 1.23 -8.16 21.95
CA GLU A 82 0.32 -8.20 23.09
C GLU A 82 -0.77 -7.16 22.92
N VAL A 83 -2.01 -7.58 23.12
CA VAL A 83 -3.19 -6.72 23.05
C VAL A 83 -3.99 -6.87 24.33
N TRP A 84 -4.28 -5.77 24.97
CA TRP A 84 -5.10 -5.73 26.17
C TRP A 84 -6.19 -4.68 26.05
N ASP A 85 -7.28 -4.92 26.72
CA ASP A 85 -8.36 -3.96 26.86
C ASP A 85 -8.05 -3.00 28.02
N LYS A 86 -8.24 -1.71 27.80
CA LYS A 86 -7.99 -0.66 28.79
C LYS A 86 -8.91 -0.78 30.02
N ASP A 87 -10.17 -1.19 29.78
CA ASP A 87 -11.23 -1.13 30.77
C ASP A 87 -11.68 -2.52 31.29
N SER A 88 -11.00 -3.59 30.87
CA SER A 88 -11.27 -4.97 31.31
C SER A 88 -9.98 -5.77 31.53
N PHE A 89 -10.11 -7.02 32.00
CA PHE A 89 -8.99 -7.97 32.16
C PHE A 89 -8.68 -8.74 30.87
N GLY A 90 -9.26 -8.34 29.72
CA GLY A 90 -9.01 -8.97 28.44
C GLY A 90 -7.56 -8.77 27.99
N HIS A 91 -6.85 -9.86 27.75
CA HIS A 91 -5.46 -9.87 27.29
C HIS A 91 -5.28 -11.00 26.28
N ILE A 92 -4.64 -10.70 25.16
CA ILE A 92 -4.29 -11.66 24.13
C ILE A 92 -2.81 -11.47 23.78
N SER A 93 -2.05 -12.55 23.74
CA SER A 93 -0.66 -12.57 23.32
C SER A 93 -0.48 -13.48 22.11
N PHE A 94 0.30 -13.04 21.16
CA PHE A 94 0.71 -13.79 19.98
C PHE A 94 2.24 -13.80 19.91
N ASP A 95 2.83 -14.94 19.60
CA ASP A 95 4.25 -15.06 19.31
C ASP A 95 4.49 -15.95 18.07
N ASP A 96 5.61 -15.72 17.40
CA ASP A 96 5.98 -16.44 16.18
C ASP A 96 6.27 -17.93 16.44
N GLN A 97 6.83 -18.26 17.59
CA GLN A 97 7.21 -19.62 17.94
C GLN A 97 5.99 -20.51 18.12
N SER A 98 4.96 -20.02 18.83
CA SER A 98 3.71 -20.75 19.02
C SER A 98 2.96 -20.97 17.70
N MET A 99 3.15 -20.09 16.71
CA MET A 99 2.52 -20.17 15.40
C MET A 99 3.39 -20.87 14.34
N GLY A 100 4.64 -21.24 14.65
CA GLY A 100 5.55 -21.90 13.73
C GLY A 100 6.08 -21.01 12.62
N TYR A 101 6.13 -19.69 12.85
CA TYR A 101 6.66 -18.70 11.89
C TYR A 101 8.05 -18.22 12.35
N SER A 102 8.82 -17.67 11.41
CA SER A 102 10.10 -17.03 11.71
C SER A 102 9.95 -15.62 12.31
N HIS A 103 8.79 -14.99 12.12
CA HIS A 103 8.39 -13.70 12.63
C HIS A 103 6.88 -13.52 12.40
N LEU A 104 6.23 -12.63 13.14
CA LEU A 104 4.81 -12.33 12.95
C LEU A 104 4.57 -11.35 11.80
N GLY A 105 5.53 -10.49 11.52
CA GLY A 105 5.45 -9.48 10.46
C GLY A 105 6.52 -8.41 10.62
N HIS A 106 6.31 -7.27 9.96
CA HIS A 106 7.21 -6.12 10.00
C HIS A 106 6.47 -4.83 10.34
N ILE A 107 7.10 -4.01 11.17
CA ILE A 107 6.70 -2.61 11.34
C ILE A 107 7.37 -1.80 10.25
N VAL A 108 6.56 -1.11 9.44
CA VAL A 108 7.01 -0.33 8.30
C VAL A 108 6.35 1.04 8.30
N GLU A 109 7.09 2.09 7.97
CA GLU A 109 6.53 3.42 7.81
C GLU A 109 5.56 3.45 6.61
N ASN A 110 4.40 4.09 6.79
CA ASN A 110 3.39 4.18 5.73
C ASN A 110 3.93 4.88 4.48
N SER A 111 4.78 5.88 4.65
CA SER A 111 5.45 6.57 3.54
C SER A 111 6.37 5.67 2.73
N VAL A 112 7.06 4.72 3.37
CA VAL A 112 7.93 3.75 2.68
C VAL A 112 7.10 2.83 1.78
N ILE A 113 6.00 2.29 2.32
CA ILE A 113 5.08 1.44 1.54
C ILE A 113 4.45 2.22 0.39
N HIS A 114 3.97 3.42 0.69
CA HIS A 114 3.33 4.30 -0.29
C HIS A 114 4.29 4.65 -1.44
N TYR A 115 5.51 5.05 -1.12
CA TYR A 115 6.51 5.44 -2.11
C TYR A 115 6.95 4.26 -2.98
N ALA A 116 7.13 3.07 -2.41
CA ALA A 116 7.46 1.86 -3.16
C ALA A 116 6.36 1.49 -4.17
N LEU A 117 5.10 1.53 -3.75
CA LEU A 117 3.95 1.26 -4.62
C LEU A 117 3.78 2.35 -5.69
N TRP A 118 3.99 3.61 -5.35
CA TRP A 118 3.93 4.72 -6.31
C TRP A 118 4.97 4.56 -7.41
N ASN A 119 6.23 4.31 -7.04
CA ASN A 119 7.30 4.08 -8.01
C ASN A 119 7.02 2.86 -8.89
N LYS A 120 6.45 1.81 -8.33
CA LYS A 120 6.04 0.62 -9.11
C LYS A 120 4.95 0.97 -10.11
N ALA A 121 3.93 1.72 -9.70
CA ALA A 121 2.86 2.16 -10.59
C ALA A 121 3.37 3.07 -11.72
N GLN A 122 4.31 3.98 -11.43
CA GLN A 122 4.93 4.86 -12.44
C GLN A 122 5.69 4.09 -13.54
N GLN A 123 6.20 2.92 -13.24
CA GLN A 123 6.95 2.10 -14.20
C GLN A 123 6.04 1.25 -15.09
N SER A 124 4.74 1.21 -14.81
CA SER A 124 3.77 0.41 -15.56
C SER A 124 3.20 1.18 -16.75
N SER A 125 3.16 0.54 -17.91
CA SER A 125 2.46 1.08 -19.10
C SER A 125 0.94 1.02 -18.97
N ASP A 126 0.41 0.16 -18.10
CA ASP A 126 -1.02 -0.09 -17.94
C ASP A 126 -1.67 0.85 -16.94
N ILE A 127 -0.84 1.58 -16.16
CA ILE A 127 -1.29 2.48 -15.10
C ILE A 127 -0.97 3.93 -15.45
N THR A 128 -1.99 4.76 -15.47
CA THR A 128 -1.85 6.21 -15.60
C THR A 128 -2.04 6.86 -14.24
N LEU A 129 -1.00 7.50 -13.71
CA LEU A 129 -1.09 8.30 -12.48
C LEU A 129 -1.49 9.72 -12.84
N LEU A 130 -2.67 10.13 -12.40
CA LEU A 130 -3.18 11.49 -12.53
C LEU A 130 -2.97 12.20 -11.19
N ALA A 131 -1.85 12.89 -11.05
CA ALA A 131 -1.49 13.63 -9.85
C ALA A 131 -0.64 14.87 -10.20
N PRO A 132 -0.94 16.06 -9.67
CA PRO A 132 -2.08 16.32 -8.78
C PRO A 132 -3.41 16.36 -9.53
N ALA A 133 -4.42 15.65 -9.04
CA ALA A 133 -5.77 15.67 -9.61
C ALA A 133 -6.81 15.54 -8.49
N GLU A 134 -7.90 16.26 -8.60
CA GLU A 134 -9.01 16.23 -7.66
C GLU A 134 -10.29 15.79 -8.35
N LEU A 135 -10.95 14.79 -7.77
CA LEU A 135 -12.25 14.34 -8.26
C LEU A 135 -13.30 15.41 -7.96
N GLN A 136 -13.91 15.96 -9.00
CA GLN A 136 -14.96 16.96 -8.87
C GLN A 136 -16.36 16.33 -8.88
N GLN A 137 -16.58 15.38 -9.77
CA GLN A 137 -17.88 14.77 -9.97
C GLN A 137 -17.74 13.37 -10.58
N VAL A 138 -18.70 12.51 -10.27
CA VAL A 138 -18.90 11.22 -10.92
C VAL A 138 -20.28 11.22 -11.56
N ALA A 139 -20.37 11.01 -12.86
CA ALA A 139 -21.64 10.83 -13.56
C ALA A 139 -21.78 9.37 -13.99
N TRP A 140 -22.88 8.76 -13.60
CA TRP A 140 -23.17 7.36 -13.92
C TRP A 140 -24.02 7.27 -15.20
N GLY A 141 -23.50 6.53 -16.18
CA GLY A 141 -24.24 6.15 -17.39
C GLY A 141 -24.63 4.68 -17.35
N GLU A 142 -25.45 4.22 -18.29
CA GLU A 142 -25.86 2.81 -18.36
C GLU A 142 -24.69 1.85 -18.66
N ASN A 143 -23.70 2.29 -19.45
CA ASN A 143 -22.54 1.49 -19.84
C ASN A 143 -21.19 2.14 -19.51
N GLU A 144 -21.19 3.36 -19.01
CA GLU A 144 -19.99 4.18 -18.78
C GLU A 144 -20.16 5.04 -17.53
N THR A 145 -19.03 5.41 -16.92
CA THR A 145 -18.99 6.37 -15.80
C THR A 145 -18.04 7.50 -16.17
N PHE A 146 -18.45 8.73 -15.92
CA PHE A 146 -17.70 9.95 -16.27
C PHE A 146 -17.37 10.77 -15.01
#